data_b478bee04c839d489f80c9b7f33e0678
#
_entry.id   b478bee04c839d489f80c9b7f33e0678
#
_cell.length_a   1.000
_cell.length_b   1.000
_cell.length_c   1.000
_cell.angle_alpha   90.00
_cell.angle_beta   90.00
_cell.angle_gamma   90.00
#
_symmetry.space_group_name_H-M   'P 1'
#
loop_
_entity.id
_entity.type
_entity.pdbx_description
1 polymer ?
#
loop_
_entity_poly.entity_id
_entity_poly.type
_entity_poly.pdbx_seq_one_letter_code
_entity_poly.pdbx_strand_id
1 'polypeptide(L)'
;MDQENDLEKGKKNKKNVSLRDIARQCHVSVSTVSKALNDRRDISGSKKKEIQKAARELNYVPNYMASALKNRYTKNIGVLFSEKSGEGLMQEHFARILNSFKDTVEERGYVITFLNASNSPNRLSYIRQCRYMKFDGVFVLCADYDQDEVKELFASDIPIVSVDHKTEKHVNVASNQYGDMRRMMKFVFDRGHRKIAYIHGMDSEVTRDRLKAYRSFMEGHGLEVPGEYLYTCTYRDTDRAVALTKAVLALPQRPTCILYSDDLTAVSGLSAMQEMGIRVPEDISLAGYD
;
A
#
# COMPACT_ATOMS: atom_id res chain seq x y z
N MET A 1 34.41 45.42 1.84
CA MET A 1 33.08 45.58 2.45
C MET A 1 32.12 46.21 1.42
N ASP A 2 31.94 45.60 0.23
CA ASP A 2 31.01 46.15 -0.79
C ASP A 2 30.67 45.08 -1.87
N GLN A 3 30.55 43.81 -1.51
CA GLN A 3 30.14 42.75 -2.46
C GLN A 3 28.98 41.87 -2.00
N GLU A 4 28.35 42.12 -0.85
CA GLU A 4 27.23 41.32 -0.32
C GLU A 4 25.83 41.93 -0.59
N ASN A 5 25.73 43.09 -1.22
CA ASN A 5 24.47 43.85 -1.33
C ASN A 5 23.76 43.74 -2.68
N ASP A 6 24.25 42.96 -3.65
CA ASP A 6 23.62 42.83 -4.97
C ASP A 6 22.85 41.52 -5.24
N LEU A 7 22.79 40.59 -4.27
CA LEU A 7 22.08 39.31 -4.43
C LEU A 7 20.61 39.35 -4.00
N GLU A 8 20.14 40.43 -3.38
CA GLU A 8 18.74 40.53 -2.92
C GLU A 8 17.75 41.22 -3.86
N LYS A 9 18.18 41.76 -4.99
CA LYS A 9 17.29 42.50 -5.92
C LYS A 9 16.68 41.70 -7.06
N GLY A 10 16.79 40.35 -7.08
CA GLY A 10 16.37 39.45 -8.18
C GLY A 10 15.08 38.66 -8.01
N LYS A 11 14.43 38.65 -6.86
CA LYS A 11 13.15 37.92 -6.68
C LYS A 11 11.95 38.83 -7.01
N LYS A 12 11.76 39.20 -8.29
CA LYS A 12 10.43 39.61 -8.77
C LYS A 12 9.50 38.38 -8.57
N ASN A 13 8.64 38.45 -7.56
CA ASN A 13 7.54 37.54 -7.34
C ASN A 13 6.76 37.47 -8.67
N LYS A 14 6.96 36.39 -9.46
CA LYS A 14 6.16 36.12 -10.67
C LYS A 14 4.74 35.91 -10.19
N LYS A 15 3.94 36.96 -10.26
CA LYS A 15 2.52 36.95 -9.91
C LYS A 15 1.86 35.85 -10.75
N ASN A 16 1.42 34.81 -10.13
CA ASN A 16 0.72 33.70 -10.84
C ASN A 16 -0.46 34.31 -11.58
N VAL A 17 -0.55 34.03 -12.89
CA VAL A 17 -1.66 34.45 -13.73
C VAL A 17 -2.97 33.93 -13.13
N SER A 18 -3.97 34.80 -13.04
CA SER A 18 -5.26 34.52 -12.45
C SER A 18 -6.37 34.48 -13.52
N LEU A 19 -7.55 33.92 -13.16
CA LEU A 19 -8.73 34.00 -14.02
C LEU A 19 -9.12 35.45 -14.39
N ARG A 20 -8.78 36.43 -13.52
CA ARG A 20 -9.02 37.87 -13.79
C ARG A 20 -8.14 38.39 -14.92
N ASP A 21 -6.94 37.90 -15.06
CA ASP A 21 -6.02 38.33 -16.11
C ASP A 21 -6.49 37.84 -17.47
N ILE A 22 -6.96 36.57 -17.55
CA ILE A 22 -7.59 36.02 -18.76
C ILE A 22 -8.89 36.78 -19.08
N ALA A 23 -9.72 37.05 -18.08
CA ALA A 23 -10.97 37.79 -18.24
C ALA A 23 -10.73 39.19 -18.85
N ARG A 24 -9.68 39.88 -18.39
CA ARG A 24 -9.24 41.19 -18.90
C ARG A 24 -8.79 41.08 -20.35
N GLN A 25 -7.96 40.09 -20.69
CA GLN A 25 -7.45 39.89 -22.05
C GLN A 25 -8.55 39.52 -23.05
N CYS A 26 -9.53 38.72 -22.66
CA CYS A 26 -10.64 38.31 -23.53
C CYS A 26 -11.87 39.22 -23.46
N HIS A 27 -11.82 40.33 -22.69
CA HIS A 27 -12.95 41.23 -22.44
C HIS A 27 -14.25 40.55 -22.02
N VAL A 28 -14.14 39.60 -21.09
CA VAL A 28 -15.26 38.84 -20.54
C VAL A 28 -15.27 38.83 -19.02
N SER A 29 -16.36 38.34 -18.41
CA SER A 29 -16.41 38.16 -16.96
C SER A 29 -15.54 36.99 -16.51
N VAL A 30 -15.06 37.01 -15.25
CA VAL A 30 -14.35 35.91 -14.64
C VAL A 30 -15.19 34.63 -14.62
N SER A 31 -16.52 34.75 -14.47
CA SER A 31 -17.43 33.61 -14.54
C SER A 31 -17.44 32.98 -15.94
N THR A 32 -17.41 33.79 -17.00
CA THR A 32 -17.33 33.34 -18.40
C THR A 32 -16.01 32.57 -18.64
N VAL A 33 -14.88 33.09 -18.17
CA VAL A 33 -13.58 32.38 -18.24
C VAL A 33 -13.66 31.05 -17.52
N SER A 34 -14.14 31.03 -16.28
CA SER A 34 -14.31 29.81 -15.50
C SER A 34 -15.19 28.75 -16.18
N LYS A 35 -16.29 29.17 -16.80
CA LYS A 35 -17.19 28.29 -17.56
C LYS A 35 -16.52 27.73 -18.82
N ALA A 36 -15.78 28.57 -19.57
CA ALA A 36 -15.08 28.18 -20.79
C ALA A 36 -13.94 27.16 -20.51
N LEU A 37 -13.16 27.37 -19.44
CA LEU A 37 -12.10 26.47 -19.04
C LEU A 37 -12.60 25.14 -18.47
N ASN A 38 -13.83 25.12 -17.91
CA ASN A 38 -14.50 23.91 -17.40
C ASN A 38 -15.45 23.27 -18.43
N ASP A 39 -15.32 23.60 -19.69
CA ASP A 39 -16.06 23.02 -20.83
C ASP A 39 -17.61 23.07 -20.70
N ARG A 40 -18.16 24.09 -20.02
CA ARG A 40 -19.62 24.25 -19.87
C ARG A 40 -20.27 24.52 -21.23
N ARG A 41 -21.51 23.99 -21.41
CA ARG A 41 -22.25 24.04 -22.68
C ARG A 41 -22.87 25.43 -22.99
N ASP A 42 -22.96 26.29 -21.98
CA ASP A 42 -23.59 27.62 -22.07
C ASP A 42 -22.66 28.71 -22.62
N ILE A 43 -21.52 28.35 -23.24
CA ILE A 43 -20.60 29.25 -23.92
C ILE A 43 -20.39 28.78 -25.36
N SER A 44 -20.45 29.72 -26.32
CA SER A 44 -20.23 29.43 -27.74
C SER A 44 -18.83 28.80 -27.97
N GLY A 45 -18.76 27.86 -28.91
CA GLY A 45 -17.50 27.16 -29.21
C GLY A 45 -16.36 28.10 -29.66
N SER A 46 -16.68 29.19 -30.38
CA SER A 46 -15.69 30.20 -30.79
C SER A 46 -15.10 30.94 -29.58
N LYS A 47 -15.95 31.40 -28.66
CA LYS A 47 -15.51 32.13 -27.45
C LYS A 47 -14.75 31.20 -26.47
N LYS A 48 -15.13 29.93 -26.40
CA LYS A 48 -14.40 28.93 -25.62
C LYS A 48 -12.96 28.75 -26.15
N LYS A 49 -12.79 28.59 -27.47
CA LYS A 49 -11.47 28.45 -28.10
C LYS A 49 -10.60 29.69 -27.89
N GLU A 50 -11.17 30.91 -27.98
CA GLU A 50 -10.46 32.17 -27.71
C GLU A 50 -9.93 32.20 -26.27
N ILE A 51 -10.78 31.90 -25.28
CA ILE A 51 -10.40 31.92 -23.86
C ILE A 51 -9.35 30.84 -23.55
N GLN A 52 -9.49 29.64 -24.11
CA GLN A 52 -8.49 28.57 -23.95
C GLN A 52 -7.15 28.92 -24.59
N LYS A 53 -7.16 29.65 -25.72
CA LYS A 53 -5.95 30.16 -26.36
C LYS A 53 -5.26 31.19 -25.46
N ALA A 54 -5.99 32.17 -24.97
CA ALA A 54 -5.47 33.21 -24.07
C ALA A 54 -4.90 32.59 -22.77
N ALA A 55 -5.57 31.57 -22.20
CA ALA A 55 -5.07 30.87 -21.03
C ALA A 55 -3.72 30.19 -21.29
N ARG A 56 -3.53 29.57 -22.48
CA ARG A 56 -2.26 28.95 -22.86
C ARG A 56 -1.17 30.00 -23.09
N GLU A 57 -1.47 31.10 -23.78
CA GLU A 57 -0.52 32.18 -24.05
C GLU A 57 -0.01 32.88 -22.78
N LEU A 58 -0.91 33.02 -21.80
CA LEU A 58 -0.56 33.54 -20.47
C LEU A 58 0.12 32.51 -19.56
N ASN A 59 0.29 31.25 -19.99
CA ASN A 59 0.74 30.17 -19.15
C ASN A 59 -0.10 30.02 -17.85
N TYR A 60 -1.43 30.20 -17.97
CA TYR A 60 -2.33 30.05 -16.84
C TYR A 60 -2.39 28.60 -16.41
N VAL A 61 -2.06 28.35 -15.16
CA VAL A 61 -2.26 27.05 -14.51
C VAL A 61 -3.44 27.18 -13.55
N PRO A 62 -4.50 26.35 -13.71
CA PRO A 62 -5.61 26.36 -12.77
C PRO A 62 -5.12 26.14 -11.34
N ASN A 63 -5.55 27.01 -10.42
CA ASN A 63 -5.28 26.77 -9.01
C ASN A 63 -6.14 25.60 -8.52
N TYR A 64 -5.49 24.47 -8.27
CA TYR A 64 -6.10 23.25 -7.79
C TYR A 64 -6.96 23.47 -6.54
N MET A 65 -6.47 24.23 -5.56
CA MET A 65 -7.19 24.54 -4.33
C MET A 65 -8.44 25.41 -4.58
N ALA A 66 -8.37 26.36 -5.52
CA ALA A 66 -9.52 27.18 -5.91
C ALA A 66 -10.58 26.34 -6.67
N SER A 67 -10.14 25.38 -7.47
CA SER A 67 -11.04 24.44 -8.14
C SER A 67 -11.73 23.48 -7.16
N ALA A 68 -10.99 23.00 -6.16
CA ALA A 68 -11.50 22.14 -5.10
C ALA A 68 -12.55 22.82 -4.21
N LEU A 69 -12.44 24.14 -4.00
CA LEU A 69 -13.44 24.92 -3.25
C LEU A 69 -14.78 25.02 -4.01
N LYS A 70 -14.76 24.94 -5.33
CA LYS A 70 -15.95 25.01 -6.18
C LYS A 70 -16.55 23.65 -6.48
N ASN A 71 -15.74 22.64 -6.52
CA ASN A 71 -16.14 21.26 -6.75
C ASN A 71 -16.23 20.52 -5.40
N ARG A 72 -17.16 19.58 -5.30
CA ARG A 72 -17.34 18.77 -4.09
C ARG A 72 -16.15 17.83 -3.80
N TYR A 73 -15.26 17.64 -4.79
CA TYR A 73 -14.11 16.73 -4.77
C TYR A 73 -12.82 17.49 -5.03
N THR A 74 -11.80 17.11 -4.28
CA THR A 74 -10.44 17.67 -4.42
C THR A 74 -9.61 16.90 -5.43
N LYS A 75 -10.05 15.72 -5.86
CA LYS A 75 -9.24 14.82 -6.68
C LYS A 75 -7.90 14.44 -6.01
N ASN A 76 -7.89 14.38 -4.69
CA ASN A 76 -6.71 14.00 -3.91
C ASN A 76 -7.03 12.81 -2.99
N ILE A 77 -6.24 11.75 -3.09
CA ILE A 77 -6.39 10.54 -2.27
C ILE A 77 -5.19 10.42 -1.35
N GLY A 78 -5.45 10.23 -0.06
CA GLY A 78 -4.44 9.92 0.93
C GLY A 78 -3.96 8.48 0.79
N VAL A 79 -2.66 8.23 0.92
CA VAL A 79 -2.11 6.88 1.01
C VAL A 79 -1.48 6.71 2.39
N LEU A 80 -2.02 5.80 3.18
CA LEU A 80 -1.40 5.37 4.43
C LEU A 80 -0.56 4.11 4.17
N PHE A 81 0.74 4.25 4.39
CA PHE A 81 1.70 3.17 4.33
C PHE A 81 2.66 3.29 5.51
N SER A 82 2.54 2.37 6.45
CA SER A 82 3.36 2.30 7.67
C SER A 82 3.65 0.84 7.97
N GLU A 83 4.80 0.37 7.53
CA GLU A 83 5.26 -0.99 7.80
C GLU A 83 6.41 -0.99 8.83
N LYS A 84 6.64 -2.14 9.49
CA LYS A 84 7.55 -2.24 10.62
C LYS A 84 8.92 -2.85 10.27
N SER A 85 9.10 -3.40 9.06
CA SER A 85 10.35 -4.07 8.69
C SER A 85 11.50 -3.09 8.42
N GLY A 86 11.17 -1.84 8.07
CA GLY A 86 12.14 -0.83 7.66
C GLY A 86 12.52 -0.88 6.18
N GLU A 87 12.01 -1.86 5.41
CA GLU A 87 12.24 -1.94 3.96
C GLU A 87 11.40 -0.95 3.17
N GLY A 88 10.29 -0.50 3.75
CA GLY A 88 9.41 0.48 3.14
C GLY A 88 8.87 0.00 1.79
N LEU A 89 8.83 0.91 0.81
CA LEU A 89 8.40 0.64 -0.56
C LEU A 89 9.39 -0.20 -1.38
N MET A 90 10.51 -0.63 -0.81
CA MET A 90 11.42 -1.57 -1.49
C MET A 90 10.85 -2.99 -1.51
N GLN A 91 9.86 -3.29 -0.68
CA GLN A 91 9.12 -4.55 -0.77
C GLN A 91 8.30 -4.58 -2.06
N GLU A 92 8.67 -5.48 -2.96
CA GLU A 92 8.08 -5.57 -4.30
C GLU A 92 6.55 -5.74 -4.27
N HIS A 93 6.03 -6.51 -3.33
CA HIS A 93 4.60 -6.70 -3.13
C HIS A 93 3.86 -5.36 -2.98
N PHE A 94 4.25 -4.53 -2.02
CA PHE A 94 3.62 -3.22 -1.79
C PHE A 94 3.89 -2.25 -2.94
N ALA A 95 5.09 -2.28 -3.51
CA ALA A 95 5.44 -1.43 -4.64
C ALA A 95 4.56 -1.71 -5.86
N ARG A 96 4.30 -2.98 -6.18
CA ARG A 96 3.42 -3.39 -7.29
C ARG A 96 1.97 -2.96 -7.07
N ILE A 97 1.43 -3.17 -5.86
CA ILE A 97 0.06 -2.74 -5.52
C ILE A 97 -0.05 -1.22 -5.65
N LEU A 98 0.89 -0.49 -5.06
CA LEU A 98 0.88 0.98 -5.08
C LEU A 98 1.01 1.53 -6.50
N ASN A 99 1.87 0.94 -7.33
CA ASN A 99 2.04 1.37 -8.72
C ASN A 99 0.74 1.17 -9.52
N SER A 100 0.12 0.00 -9.42
CA SER A 100 -1.17 -0.27 -10.09
C SER A 100 -2.28 0.67 -9.61
N PHE A 101 -2.34 0.93 -8.30
CA PHE A 101 -3.27 1.90 -7.73
C PHE A 101 -3.02 3.30 -8.27
N LYS A 102 -1.76 3.77 -8.24
CA LYS A 102 -1.32 5.08 -8.76
C LYS A 102 -1.75 5.26 -10.20
N ASP A 103 -1.38 4.35 -11.09
CA ASP A 103 -1.69 4.44 -12.51
C ASP A 103 -3.20 4.55 -12.74
N THR A 104 -3.98 3.71 -12.03
CA THR A 104 -5.45 3.70 -12.14
C THR A 104 -6.10 5.02 -11.69
N VAL A 105 -5.62 5.62 -10.61
CA VAL A 105 -6.23 6.87 -10.08
C VAL A 105 -5.77 8.11 -10.85
N GLU A 106 -4.53 8.11 -11.36
CA GLU A 106 -4.00 9.18 -12.22
C GLU A 106 -4.74 9.24 -13.56
N GLU A 107 -5.08 8.09 -14.18
CA GLU A 107 -5.94 8.04 -15.38
C GLU A 107 -7.31 8.70 -15.14
N ARG A 108 -7.82 8.68 -13.92
CA ARG A 108 -9.07 9.33 -13.50
C ARG A 108 -8.89 10.78 -13.06
N GLY A 109 -7.69 11.33 -13.21
CA GLY A 109 -7.34 12.70 -12.84
C GLY A 109 -7.26 12.94 -11.33
N TYR A 110 -6.99 11.90 -10.55
CA TYR A 110 -6.66 12.02 -9.13
C TYR A 110 -5.14 12.14 -8.95
N VAL A 111 -4.74 12.75 -7.85
CA VAL A 111 -3.36 12.70 -7.35
C VAL A 111 -3.33 11.92 -6.05
N ILE A 112 -2.18 11.34 -5.73
CA ILE A 112 -1.96 10.66 -4.47
C ILE A 112 -1.03 11.47 -3.57
N THR A 113 -1.31 11.46 -2.28
CA THR A 113 -0.49 12.10 -1.25
C THR A 113 -0.30 11.15 -0.09
N PHE A 114 0.94 10.85 0.27
CA PHE A 114 1.20 10.01 1.45
C PHE A 114 0.83 10.74 2.74
N LEU A 115 0.14 10.05 3.64
CA LEU A 115 -0.01 10.49 5.01
C LEU A 115 1.33 10.37 5.73
N ASN A 116 1.64 11.38 6.53
CA ASN A 116 2.84 11.35 7.35
C ASN A 116 2.65 10.37 8.53
N ALA A 117 3.37 9.26 8.50
CA ALA A 117 3.36 8.22 9.52
C ALA A 117 4.54 8.32 10.51
N SER A 118 5.33 9.41 10.45
CA SER A 118 6.48 9.60 11.35
C SER A 118 6.05 9.75 12.81
N ASN A 119 6.92 9.39 13.75
CA ASN A 119 6.71 9.55 15.18
C ASN A 119 7.04 10.96 15.69
N SER A 120 7.07 11.98 14.83
CA SER A 120 7.34 13.37 15.23
C SER A 120 6.25 13.93 16.15
N PRO A 121 6.61 14.60 17.26
CA PRO A 121 5.64 15.19 18.19
C PRO A 121 4.70 16.24 17.55
N ASN A 122 5.16 16.87 16.45
CA ASN A 122 4.41 17.90 15.74
C ASN A 122 3.56 17.34 14.59
N ARG A 123 3.53 16.02 14.41
CA ARG A 123 2.71 15.38 13.38
C ARG A 123 1.23 15.48 13.72
N LEU A 124 0.42 15.84 12.75
CA LEU A 124 -1.04 15.76 12.87
C LEU A 124 -1.46 14.28 12.86
N SER A 125 -2.51 13.93 13.65
CA SER A 125 -3.13 12.61 13.54
C SER A 125 -3.65 12.35 12.11
N TYR A 126 -3.82 11.09 11.73
CA TYR A 126 -4.26 10.73 10.37
C TYR A 126 -5.56 11.42 9.98
N ILE A 127 -6.56 11.47 10.84
CA ILE A 127 -7.82 12.20 10.58
C ILE A 127 -7.56 13.69 10.36
N ARG A 128 -6.72 14.31 11.19
CA ARG A 128 -6.40 15.74 11.02
C ARG A 128 -5.67 16.02 9.73
N GLN A 129 -4.77 15.13 9.31
CA GLN A 129 -4.11 15.22 8.00
C GLN A 129 -5.14 15.12 6.87
N CYS A 130 -6.05 14.13 6.93
CA CYS A 130 -7.10 13.95 5.92
C CYS A 130 -8.00 15.20 5.78
N ARG A 131 -8.42 15.79 6.90
CA ARG A 131 -9.23 17.01 6.90
C ARG A 131 -8.46 18.23 6.41
N TYR A 132 -7.20 18.38 6.83
CA TYR A 132 -6.33 19.50 6.40
C TYR A 132 -6.07 19.45 4.90
N MET A 133 -5.72 18.29 4.36
CA MET A 133 -5.45 18.07 2.94
C MET A 133 -6.73 17.88 2.12
N LYS A 134 -7.89 17.76 2.79
CA LYS A 134 -9.20 17.52 2.15
C LYS A 134 -9.18 16.32 1.22
N PHE A 135 -8.68 15.19 1.68
CA PHE A 135 -8.69 13.97 0.88
C PHE A 135 -10.13 13.52 0.57
N ASP A 136 -10.38 13.10 -0.66
CA ASP A 136 -11.65 12.52 -1.09
C ASP A 136 -11.82 11.08 -0.54
N GLY A 137 -10.72 10.45 -0.17
CA GLY A 137 -10.66 9.13 0.45
C GLY A 137 -9.22 8.77 0.82
N VAL A 138 -9.06 7.62 1.47
CA VAL A 138 -7.76 7.09 1.89
C VAL A 138 -7.60 5.66 1.39
N PHE A 139 -6.45 5.38 0.80
CA PHE A 139 -5.99 4.04 0.49
C PHE A 139 -5.01 3.60 1.58
N VAL A 140 -5.37 2.57 2.34
CA VAL A 140 -4.52 1.99 3.39
C VAL A 140 -3.86 0.74 2.82
N LEU A 141 -2.60 0.90 2.43
CA LEU A 141 -1.80 -0.18 1.84
C LEU A 141 -1.20 -1.11 2.91
N CYS A 142 -0.71 -0.51 4.00
CA CYS A 142 -0.20 -1.22 5.16
C CYS A 142 -0.26 -0.29 6.38
N ALA A 143 -0.70 -0.78 7.52
CA ALA A 143 -0.71 -0.04 8.77
C ALA A 143 -0.67 -0.97 9.97
N ASP A 144 -0.32 -0.44 11.13
CA ASP A 144 -0.53 -1.11 12.40
C ASP A 144 -1.97 -0.85 12.88
N TYR A 145 -2.84 -1.79 12.60
CA TYR A 145 -4.28 -1.68 12.87
C TYR A 145 -4.64 -1.67 14.36
N ASP A 146 -3.69 -1.98 15.24
CA ASP A 146 -3.88 -1.92 16.69
C ASP A 146 -3.64 -0.51 17.26
N GLN A 147 -3.00 0.38 16.51
CA GLN A 147 -2.79 1.78 16.89
C GLN A 147 -4.10 2.56 16.94
N ASP A 148 -4.30 3.35 18.01
CA ASP A 148 -5.52 4.12 18.23
C ASP A 148 -5.82 5.11 17.09
N GLU A 149 -4.80 5.76 16.51
CA GLU A 149 -4.97 6.66 15.37
C GLU A 149 -5.49 5.95 14.12
N VAL A 150 -5.09 4.70 13.88
CA VAL A 150 -5.58 3.89 12.76
C VAL A 150 -7.02 3.47 13.04
N LYS A 151 -7.33 3.02 14.26
CA LYS A 151 -8.71 2.70 14.68
C LYS A 151 -9.63 3.92 14.56
N GLU A 152 -9.17 5.10 14.96
CA GLU A 152 -9.90 6.37 14.83
C GLU A 152 -10.16 6.69 13.35
N LEU A 153 -9.17 6.54 12.47
CA LEU A 153 -9.31 6.74 11.04
C LEU A 153 -10.39 5.80 10.45
N PHE A 154 -10.35 4.51 10.79
CA PHE A 154 -11.34 3.53 10.33
C PHE A 154 -12.75 3.76 10.92
N ALA A 155 -12.87 4.35 12.11
CA ALA A 155 -14.15 4.74 12.70
C ALA A 155 -14.74 5.98 12.03
N SER A 156 -13.96 6.78 11.32
CA SER A 156 -14.38 8.04 10.70
C SER A 156 -15.31 7.85 9.49
N ASP A 157 -15.87 8.96 8.97
CA ASP A 157 -16.71 8.97 7.75
C ASP A 157 -15.90 9.13 6.46
N ILE A 158 -14.58 9.14 6.55
CA ILE A 158 -13.69 9.24 5.39
C ILE A 158 -13.79 7.92 4.61
N PRO A 159 -14.05 7.94 3.28
CA PRO A 159 -14.02 6.72 2.48
C PRO A 159 -12.64 6.06 2.54
N ILE A 160 -12.60 4.76 2.88
CA ILE A 160 -11.35 4.01 2.96
C ILE A 160 -11.42 2.78 2.08
N VAL A 161 -10.31 2.48 1.41
CA VAL A 161 -10.02 1.17 0.82
C VAL A 161 -8.76 0.65 1.50
N SER A 162 -8.82 -0.57 2.06
CA SER A 162 -7.69 -1.22 2.71
C SER A 162 -7.23 -2.46 1.94
N VAL A 163 -5.95 -2.81 2.11
CA VAL A 163 -5.38 -4.06 1.62
C VAL A 163 -5.19 -5.01 2.80
N ASP A 164 -5.65 -6.26 2.64
CA ASP A 164 -5.48 -7.36 3.61
C ASP A 164 -5.95 -7.07 5.05
N HIS A 165 -6.86 -6.09 5.22
CA HIS A 165 -7.48 -5.78 6.52
C HIS A 165 -9.00 -5.75 6.40
N LYS A 166 -9.69 -6.71 7.01
CA LYS A 166 -11.15 -6.86 6.94
C LYS A 166 -11.85 -5.83 7.83
N THR A 167 -12.85 -5.17 7.26
CA THR A 167 -13.67 -4.18 7.94
C THR A 167 -15.10 -4.26 7.42
N GLU A 168 -16.09 -4.05 8.29
CA GLU A 168 -17.50 -4.01 7.90
C GLU A 168 -17.90 -2.67 7.27
N LYS A 169 -17.22 -1.60 7.63
CA LYS A 169 -17.57 -0.22 7.24
C LYS A 169 -16.96 0.20 5.90
N HIS A 170 -15.82 -0.34 5.54
CA HIS A 170 -15.01 0.12 4.40
C HIS A 170 -14.72 -1.01 3.42
N VAL A 171 -14.30 -0.65 2.22
CA VAL A 171 -13.93 -1.62 1.20
C VAL A 171 -12.57 -2.22 1.54
N ASN A 172 -12.49 -3.54 1.47
CA ASN A 172 -11.24 -4.29 1.62
C ASN A 172 -10.95 -5.07 0.34
N VAL A 173 -9.69 -5.06 -0.07
CA VAL A 173 -9.14 -5.90 -1.14
C VAL A 173 -8.14 -6.86 -0.51
N ALA A 174 -8.43 -8.15 -0.53
CA ALA A 174 -7.59 -9.15 0.10
C ALA A 174 -7.59 -10.46 -0.70
N SER A 175 -6.50 -11.21 -0.59
CA SER A 175 -6.45 -12.60 -1.05
C SER A 175 -7.22 -13.51 -0.09
N ASN A 176 -7.69 -14.64 -0.59
CA ASN A 176 -8.36 -15.65 0.24
C ASN A 176 -7.35 -16.49 1.03
N GLN A 177 -6.66 -15.85 1.99
CA GLN A 177 -5.55 -16.45 2.75
C GLN A 177 -5.91 -17.82 3.35
N TYR A 178 -7.12 -17.96 3.90
CA TYR A 178 -7.60 -19.21 4.45
C TYR A 178 -7.79 -20.29 3.38
N GLY A 179 -8.46 -19.95 2.28
CA GLY A 179 -8.73 -20.89 1.18
C GLY A 179 -7.46 -21.31 0.46
N ASP A 180 -6.54 -20.37 0.26
CA ASP A 180 -5.28 -20.61 -0.43
C ASP A 180 -4.36 -21.51 0.40
N MET A 181 -4.25 -21.26 1.70
CA MET A 181 -3.50 -22.13 2.59
C MET A 181 -4.10 -23.55 2.66
N ARG A 182 -5.43 -23.66 2.66
CA ARG A 182 -6.07 -24.99 2.58
C ARG A 182 -5.74 -25.73 1.28
N ARG A 183 -5.65 -25.01 0.14
CA ARG A 183 -5.24 -25.63 -1.13
C ARG A 183 -3.79 -26.09 -1.09
N MET A 184 -2.89 -25.30 -0.51
CA MET A 184 -1.50 -25.69 -0.28
C MET A 184 -1.41 -26.93 0.62
N MET A 185 -2.11 -26.93 1.75
CA MET A 185 -2.15 -28.08 2.66
C MET A 185 -2.65 -29.35 1.98
N LYS A 186 -3.74 -29.23 1.19
CA LYS A 186 -4.25 -30.36 0.41
C LYS A 186 -3.22 -30.88 -0.58
N PHE A 187 -2.53 -30.01 -1.30
CA PHE A 187 -1.50 -30.36 -2.27
C PHE A 187 -0.35 -31.13 -1.62
N VAL A 188 0.12 -30.70 -0.46
CA VAL A 188 1.19 -31.34 0.30
C VAL A 188 0.71 -32.68 0.88
N PHE A 189 -0.52 -32.72 1.41
CA PHE A 189 -1.12 -33.93 1.95
C PHE A 189 -1.33 -35.02 0.89
N ASP A 190 -1.82 -34.65 -0.29
CA ASP A 190 -2.03 -35.58 -1.43
C ASP A 190 -0.73 -36.22 -1.92
N ARG A 191 0.42 -35.59 -1.61
CA ARG A 191 1.77 -36.14 -1.87
C ARG A 191 2.32 -37.03 -0.75
N GLY A 192 1.49 -37.34 0.22
CA GLY A 192 1.81 -38.28 1.27
C GLY A 192 2.39 -37.65 2.54
N HIS A 193 2.59 -36.36 2.59
CA HIS A 193 3.11 -35.68 3.80
C HIS A 193 2.06 -35.67 4.91
N ARG A 194 2.50 -36.05 6.12
CA ARG A 194 1.68 -36.10 7.35
C ARG A 194 2.32 -35.32 8.50
N LYS A 195 3.66 -35.22 8.49
CA LYS A 195 4.46 -34.42 9.41
C LYS A 195 4.90 -33.17 8.67
N ILE A 196 4.19 -32.07 8.87
CA ILE A 196 4.34 -30.83 8.14
C ILE A 196 4.67 -29.73 9.13
N ALA A 197 5.84 -29.12 9.06
CA ALA A 197 6.19 -27.93 9.85
C ALA A 197 5.80 -26.65 9.09
N TYR A 198 5.57 -25.57 9.83
CA TYR A 198 5.24 -24.28 9.24
C TYR A 198 6.02 -23.14 9.92
N ILE A 199 6.92 -22.55 9.16
CA ILE A 199 7.62 -21.29 9.52
C ILE A 199 6.74 -20.16 9.01
N HIS A 200 5.90 -19.60 9.89
CA HIS A 200 4.87 -18.62 9.54
C HIS A 200 5.31 -17.19 9.80
N GLY A 201 4.58 -16.22 9.24
CA GLY A 201 4.82 -14.79 9.43
C GLY A 201 4.57 -14.29 10.84
N MET A 202 4.90 -13.01 11.09
CA MET A 202 4.55 -12.29 12.30
C MET A 202 3.02 -12.20 12.46
N ASP A 203 2.55 -11.88 13.66
CA ASP A 203 1.12 -11.76 13.91
C ASP A 203 0.48 -10.66 13.06
N SER A 204 -0.48 -11.08 12.24
CA SER A 204 -1.29 -10.25 11.35
C SER A 204 -2.58 -11.00 10.98
N GLU A 205 -3.58 -10.32 10.42
CA GLU A 205 -4.79 -11.01 9.92
C GLU A 205 -4.44 -12.09 8.89
N VAL A 206 -3.52 -11.79 7.97
CA VAL A 206 -3.01 -12.74 6.98
C VAL A 206 -2.45 -13.99 7.63
N THR A 207 -1.55 -13.81 8.60
CA THR A 207 -0.91 -14.94 9.32
C THR A 207 -1.92 -15.72 10.14
N ARG A 208 -2.85 -15.05 10.83
CA ARG A 208 -3.91 -15.71 11.61
C ARG A 208 -4.83 -16.57 10.73
N ASP A 209 -5.25 -16.06 9.56
CA ASP A 209 -6.07 -16.83 8.62
C ASP A 209 -5.32 -18.05 8.06
N ARG A 210 -4.04 -17.91 7.71
CA ARG A 210 -3.19 -19.02 7.24
C ARG A 210 -2.98 -20.07 8.34
N LEU A 211 -2.64 -19.66 9.56
CA LEU A 211 -2.48 -20.57 10.70
C LEU A 211 -3.77 -21.30 11.04
N LYS A 212 -4.90 -20.59 11.02
CA LYS A 212 -6.22 -21.23 11.22
C LYS A 212 -6.48 -22.28 10.16
N ALA A 213 -6.19 -22.00 8.89
CA ALA A 213 -6.35 -22.96 7.80
C ALA A 213 -5.45 -24.18 7.97
N TYR A 214 -4.17 -23.96 8.31
CA TYR A 214 -3.20 -25.02 8.58
C TYR A 214 -3.68 -25.92 9.72
N ARG A 215 -4.00 -25.36 10.89
CA ARG A 215 -4.47 -26.11 12.07
C ARG A 215 -5.76 -26.89 11.79
N SER A 216 -6.76 -26.22 11.19
CA SER A 216 -8.04 -26.87 10.84
C SER A 216 -7.86 -27.98 9.82
N PHE A 217 -6.89 -27.87 8.90
CA PHE A 217 -6.60 -28.93 7.94
C PHE A 217 -5.97 -30.14 8.63
N MET A 218 -4.97 -29.93 9.48
CA MET A 218 -4.29 -31.00 10.22
C MET A 218 -5.27 -31.73 11.13
N GLU A 219 -6.03 -31.01 11.94
CA GLU A 219 -7.03 -31.55 12.84
C GLU A 219 -8.11 -32.34 12.08
N GLY A 220 -8.66 -31.80 10.99
CA GLY A 220 -9.67 -32.47 10.17
C GLY A 220 -9.21 -33.75 9.51
N HIS A 221 -7.90 -34.02 9.47
CA HIS A 221 -7.31 -35.25 8.96
C HIS A 221 -6.71 -36.14 10.06
N GLY A 222 -6.97 -35.81 11.34
CA GLY A 222 -6.45 -36.57 12.50
C GLY A 222 -4.94 -36.51 12.65
N LEU A 223 -4.30 -35.40 12.17
CA LEU A 223 -2.86 -35.21 12.24
C LEU A 223 -2.49 -34.29 13.41
N GLU A 224 -1.45 -34.67 14.14
CA GLU A 224 -0.92 -33.86 15.23
C GLU A 224 -0.14 -32.65 14.70
N VAL A 225 -0.21 -31.57 15.47
CA VAL A 225 0.58 -30.36 15.28
C VAL A 225 1.46 -30.15 16.52
N PRO A 226 2.64 -30.77 16.60
CA PRO A 226 3.57 -30.52 17.70
C PRO A 226 3.93 -29.02 17.74
N GLY A 227 4.07 -28.46 18.95
CA GLY A 227 4.43 -27.04 19.11
C GLY A 227 5.76 -26.71 18.44
N GLU A 228 6.68 -27.66 18.42
CA GLU A 228 7.98 -27.57 17.74
C GLU A 228 7.91 -27.59 16.20
N TYR A 229 6.73 -27.72 15.60
CA TYR A 229 6.53 -27.59 14.15
C TYR A 229 6.10 -26.18 13.73
N LEU A 230 5.86 -25.29 14.68
CA LEU A 230 5.41 -23.92 14.41
C LEU A 230 6.44 -22.90 14.87
N TYR A 231 6.96 -22.13 13.94
CA TYR A 231 7.95 -21.10 14.19
C TYR A 231 7.50 -19.77 13.57
N THR A 232 7.78 -18.69 14.29
CA THR A 232 7.54 -17.33 13.78
C THR A 232 8.79 -16.78 13.12
N CYS A 233 8.63 -16.26 11.90
CA CYS A 233 9.64 -15.57 11.13
C CYS A 233 9.08 -14.29 10.56
N THR A 234 9.85 -13.20 10.58
CA THR A 234 9.45 -11.99 9.83
C THR A 234 9.47 -12.32 8.34
N TYR A 235 8.50 -11.79 7.58
CA TYR A 235 8.50 -11.95 6.13
C TYR A 235 9.84 -11.46 5.56
N ARG A 236 10.40 -12.23 4.63
CA ARG A 236 11.66 -11.95 3.91
C ARG A 236 12.94 -11.95 4.79
N ASP A 237 12.85 -12.33 6.07
CA ASP A 237 14.01 -12.47 6.95
C ASP A 237 14.77 -13.79 6.65
N THR A 238 15.70 -13.67 5.70
CA THR A 238 16.46 -14.80 5.17
C THR A 238 17.34 -15.46 6.22
N ASP A 239 18.00 -14.67 7.08
CA ASP A 239 18.91 -15.18 8.12
C ASP A 239 18.13 -15.95 9.19
N ARG A 240 17.01 -15.40 9.60
CA ARG A 240 16.12 -16.07 10.55
C ARG A 240 15.52 -17.34 9.96
N ALA A 241 15.12 -17.34 8.69
CA ALA A 241 14.62 -18.51 7.98
C ALA A 241 15.64 -19.63 7.94
N VAL A 242 16.92 -19.34 7.64
CA VAL A 242 18.03 -20.30 7.68
C VAL A 242 18.19 -20.91 9.08
N ALA A 243 18.22 -20.07 10.13
CA ALA A 243 18.35 -20.55 11.51
C ALA A 243 17.20 -21.45 11.92
N LEU A 244 15.96 -21.08 11.60
CA LEU A 244 14.76 -21.86 11.91
C LEU A 244 14.70 -23.15 11.12
N THR A 245 15.12 -23.14 9.85
CA THR A 245 15.22 -24.35 9.03
C THR A 245 16.16 -25.37 9.69
N LYS A 246 17.35 -24.94 10.12
CA LYS A 246 18.31 -25.80 10.83
C LYS A 246 17.72 -26.34 12.12
N ALA A 247 16.97 -25.53 12.88
CA ALA A 247 16.29 -25.98 14.10
C ALA A 247 15.24 -27.04 13.82
N VAL A 248 14.38 -26.85 12.80
CA VAL A 248 13.37 -27.82 12.38
C VAL A 248 14.01 -29.14 11.94
N LEU A 249 15.12 -29.08 11.21
CA LEU A 249 15.83 -30.25 10.72
C LEU A 249 16.52 -31.07 11.85
N ALA A 250 16.83 -30.43 12.97
CA ALA A 250 17.43 -31.05 14.15
C ALA A 250 16.41 -31.71 15.10
N LEU A 251 15.10 -31.58 14.83
CA LEU A 251 14.07 -32.17 15.69
C LEU A 251 14.16 -33.70 15.71
N PRO A 252 13.96 -34.35 16.90
CA PRO A 252 13.92 -35.81 17.00
C PRO A 252 12.84 -36.46 16.11
N GLN A 253 11.68 -35.80 16.01
CA GLN A 253 10.63 -36.15 15.07
C GLN A 253 10.66 -35.17 13.88
N ARG A 254 11.57 -35.40 12.96
CA ARG A 254 11.76 -34.55 11.80
C ARG A 254 10.50 -34.53 10.93
N PRO A 255 10.02 -33.33 10.50
CA PRO A 255 8.93 -33.24 9.52
C PRO A 255 9.40 -33.74 8.14
N THR A 256 8.45 -34.11 7.30
CA THR A 256 8.73 -34.51 5.91
C THR A 256 8.51 -33.36 4.93
N CYS A 257 7.89 -32.28 5.38
CA CYS A 257 7.68 -31.06 4.61
C CYS A 257 7.75 -29.83 5.53
N ILE A 258 8.36 -28.75 5.04
CA ILE A 258 8.36 -27.45 5.68
C ILE A 258 7.65 -26.44 4.78
N LEU A 259 6.61 -25.78 5.33
CA LEU A 259 5.97 -24.63 4.70
C LEU A 259 6.64 -23.35 5.21
N TYR A 260 6.77 -22.38 4.32
CA TYR A 260 7.32 -21.06 4.64
C TYR A 260 6.29 -19.96 4.39
N SER A 261 6.46 -18.84 5.10
CA SER A 261 5.56 -17.69 5.01
C SER A 261 5.56 -17.00 3.64
N ASP A 262 6.70 -17.06 2.95
CA ASP A 262 6.93 -16.47 1.63
C ASP A 262 8.02 -17.25 0.86
N ASP A 263 8.12 -16.98 -0.44
CA ASP A 263 9.06 -17.70 -1.32
C ASP A 263 10.52 -17.34 -1.01
N LEU A 264 10.83 -16.12 -0.57
CA LEU A 264 12.21 -15.73 -0.27
C LEU A 264 12.75 -16.49 0.95
N THR A 265 11.94 -16.62 2.00
CA THR A 265 12.29 -17.45 3.18
C THR A 265 12.37 -18.94 2.81
N ALA A 266 11.53 -19.42 1.86
CA ALA A 266 11.61 -20.79 1.36
C ALA A 266 12.92 -21.06 0.59
N VAL A 267 13.34 -20.15 -0.29
CA VAL A 267 14.61 -20.25 -1.04
C VAL A 267 15.81 -20.22 -0.08
N SER A 268 15.75 -19.40 0.97
CA SER A 268 16.79 -19.36 1.99
C SER A 268 16.86 -20.67 2.79
N GLY A 269 15.71 -21.25 3.10
CA GLY A 269 15.61 -22.58 3.71
C GLY A 269 16.18 -23.68 2.81
N LEU A 270 15.88 -23.61 1.50
CA LEU A 270 16.43 -24.53 0.50
C LEU A 270 17.97 -24.46 0.46
N SER A 271 18.51 -23.25 0.42
CA SER A 271 19.98 -23.04 0.45
C SER A 271 20.61 -23.66 1.70
N ALA A 272 19.99 -23.44 2.87
CA ALA A 272 20.47 -24.04 4.12
C ALA A 272 20.43 -25.59 4.10
N MET A 273 19.39 -26.19 3.50
CA MET A 273 19.28 -27.63 3.32
C MET A 273 20.40 -28.17 2.43
N GLN A 274 20.67 -27.49 1.32
CA GLN A 274 21.72 -27.85 0.37
C GLN A 274 23.12 -27.79 1.00
N GLU A 275 23.41 -26.73 1.78
CA GLU A 275 24.67 -26.63 2.54
C GLU A 275 24.85 -27.77 3.56
N MET A 276 23.76 -28.31 4.09
CA MET A 276 23.76 -29.47 5.00
C MET A 276 23.78 -30.82 4.27
N GLY A 277 23.84 -30.85 2.94
CA GLY A 277 23.79 -32.04 2.13
C GLY A 277 22.43 -32.75 2.10
N ILE A 278 21.36 -32.02 2.44
CA ILE A 278 19.98 -32.54 2.46
C ILE A 278 19.36 -32.32 1.09
N ARG A 279 18.85 -33.39 0.49
CA ARG A 279 18.24 -33.34 -0.85
C ARG A 279 16.75 -32.99 -0.76
N VAL A 280 16.37 -32.10 -1.62
CA VAL A 280 14.96 -31.67 -1.79
C VAL A 280 14.54 -32.05 -3.21
N PRO A 281 13.47 -32.83 -3.39
CA PRO A 281 12.48 -33.27 -2.37
C PRO A 281 12.75 -34.64 -1.71
N GLU A 282 13.85 -35.34 -2.01
CA GLU A 282 14.06 -36.74 -1.66
C GLU A 282 14.11 -36.98 -0.15
N ASP A 283 14.80 -36.13 0.61
CA ASP A 283 14.96 -36.26 2.06
C ASP A 283 13.92 -35.44 2.82
N ILE A 284 13.47 -34.30 2.24
CA ILE A 284 12.43 -33.42 2.77
C ILE A 284 11.88 -32.54 1.65
N SER A 285 10.58 -32.25 1.70
CA SER A 285 9.95 -31.29 0.79
C SER A 285 9.85 -29.90 1.45
N LEU A 286 9.77 -28.86 0.61
CA LEU A 286 9.43 -27.52 1.06
C LEU A 286 8.41 -26.86 0.12
N ALA A 287 7.68 -25.88 0.65
CA ALA A 287 6.81 -25.02 -0.15
C ALA A 287 6.82 -23.60 0.41
N GLY A 288 6.93 -22.62 -0.50
CA GLY A 288 6.75 -21.21 -0.22
C GLY A 288 5.32 -20.76 -0.49
N TYR A 289 5.03 -19.52 -0.16
CA TYR A 289 3.75 -18.88 -0.42
C TYR A 289 3.99 -17.48 -0.97
N ASP A 290 3.59 -17.21 -2.26
CA ASP A 290 3.44 -15.87 -2.83
C ASP A 290 2.54 -15.90 -4.09
#